data_7dfde2d570feb317a1d9d2b7224855b3
#
_entry.id   7dfde2d570feb317a1d9d2b7224855b3
#
_cell.length_a   1.000
_cell.length_b   1.000
_cell.length_c   1.000
_cell.angle_alpha   90.00
_cell.angle_beta   90.00
_cell.angle_gamma   90.00
#
_symmetry.space_group_name_H-M   'P 1'
#
loop_
_entity.id
_entity.type
_entity.pdbx_description
1 polymer ?
#
loop_
_entity_poly.entity_id
_entity_poly.type
_entity_poly.pdbx_seq_one_letter_code
_entity_poly.pdbx_strand_id
1 'polypeptide(L)'
;AKKQITLTFDTDYPNPVYVNADKDRIQQILSNLLVNSIKYGLERGTTEISIENLIKNKVIVRVTDNGEGISKEHISRLFERFYRVDKSGSRTEGGSGLGLSIVKHIIEAHNERIYVESEISVGSEFSFTLEKAK
;
A
#
# COMPACT_ATOMS: atom_id res chain seq x y z
N ALA A 1 -12.91 16.23 -9.73
CA ALA A 1 -13.43 14.98 -10.29
C ALA A 1 -12.67 13.79 -9.73
N LYS A 2 -13.33 12.69 -9.56
CA LYS A 2 -12.70 11.48 -9.06
C LYS A 2 -11.91 10.79 -10.16
N LYS A 3 -10.77 10.26 -9.82
CA LYS A 3 -9.97 9.46 -10.72
C LYS A 3 -10.66 8.13 -10.98
N GLN A 4 -10.61 7.67 -12.22
CA GLN A 4 -11.19 6.38 -12.60
C GLN A 4 -10.07 5.34 -12.60
N ILE A 5 -9.76 4.83 -11.41
CA ILE A 5 -8.70 3.83 -11.26
C ILE A 5 -9.32 2.45 -11.19
N THR A 6 -8.82 1.55 -12.02
CA THR A 6 -9.26 0.16 -12.04
C THR A 6 -8.49 -0.63 -11.00
N LEU A 7 -9.22 -1.33 -10.14
CA LEU A 7 -8.64 -2.19 -9.12
C LEU A 7 -8.71 -3.64 -9.60
N THR A 8 -7.58 -4.31 -9.63
CA THR A 8 -7.50 -5.69 -10.10
C THR A 8 -6.66 -6.55 -9.20
N PHE A 9 -6.83 -7.86 -9.34
CA PHE A 9 -5.89 -8.84 -8.77
C PHE A 9 -5.00 -9.35 -9.90
N ASP A 10 -3.78 -9.75 -9.56
CA ASP A 10 -2.83 -10.24 -10.56
C ASP A 10 -3.24 -11.59 -11.15
N THR A 11 -4.04 -12.35 -10.40
CA THR A 11 -4.56 -13.65 -10.84
C THR A 11 -5.82 -13.98 -10.04
N ASP A 12 -6.49 -15.06 -10.42
CA ASP A 12 -7.57 -15.58 -9.61
C ASP A 12 -7.01 -16.37 -8.42
N TYR A 13 -7.57 -16.14 -7.26
CA TYR A 13 -7.20 -16.86 -6.05
C TYR A 13 -8.33 -17.81 -5.70
N PRO A 14 -8.28 -19.06 -6.20
CA PRO A 14 -9.39 -20.01 -6.01
C PRO A 14 -9.59 -20.43 -4.56
N ASN A 15 -8.54 -20.35 -3.77
CA ASN A 15 -8.61 -20.69 -2.34
C ASN A 15 -8.21 -19.49 -1.51
N PRO A 16 -8.93 -19.22 -0.41
CA PRO A 16 -8.54 -18.11 0.46
C PRO A 16 -7.19 -18.37 1.12
N VAL A 17 -6.47 -17.30 1.36
CA VAL A 17 -5.22 -17.35 2.11
C VAL A 17 -5.50 -16.84 3.51
N TYR A 18 -5.23 -17.67 4.51
CA TYR A 18 -5.45 -17.31 5.90
C TYR A 18 -4.15 -16.87 6.56
N VAL A 19 -4.23 -15.80 7.33
CA VAL A 19 -3.08 -15.24 8.02
C VAL A 19 -3.40 -15.03 9.50
N ASN A 20 -2.35 -15.00 10.32
CA ASN A 20 -2.48 -14.68 11.74
C ASN A 20 -2.32 -13.17 11.90
N ALA A 21 -3.44 -12.47 12.04
CA ALA A 21 -3.42 -11.03 12.14
C ALA A 21 -4.74 -10.52 12.68
N ASP A 22 -4.72 -9.29 13.18
CA ASP A 22 -5.93 -8.60 13.59
C ASP A 22 -6.71 -8.18 12.35
N LYS A 23 -7.89 -8.75 12.15
CA LYS A 23 -8.70 -8.52 10.96
C LYS A 23 -8.97 -7.03 10.72
N ASP A 24 -9.36 -6.30 11.75
CA ASP A 24 -9.70 -4.89 11.60
C ASP A 24 -8.48 -4.05 11.24
N ARG A 25 -7.34 -4.40 11.80
CA ARG A 25 -6.09 -3.71 11.51
C ARG A 25 -5.62 -3.98 10.09
N ILE A 26 -5.77 -5.23 9.62
CA ILE A 26 -5.40 -5.55 8.25
C ILE A 26 -6.31 -4.82 7.26
N GLN A 27 -7.60 -4.72 7.55
CA GLN A 27 -8.51 -3.92 6.73
C GLN A 27 -8.07 -2.45 6.69
N GLN A 28 -7.63 -1.92 7.82
CA GLN A 28 -7.14 -0.54 7.89
C GLN A 28 -5.87 -0.35 7.03
N ILE A 29 -4.95 -1.32 7.06
CA ILE A 29 -3.76 -1.28 6.22
C ILE A 29 -4.14 -1.23 4.75
N LEU A 30 -4.99 -2.17 4.32
CA LEU A 30 -5.39 -2.24 2.92
C LEU A 30 -6.12 -0.98 2.48
N SER A 31 -7.05 -0.49 3.29
CA SER A 31 -7.77 0.75 2.99
C SER A 31 -6.80 1.92 2.81
N ASN A 32 -5.84 2.05 3.72
CA ASN A 32 -4.90 3.16 3.66
C ASN A 32 -3.97 3.06 2.45
N LEU A 33 -3.52 1.85 2.11
CA LEU A 33 -2.68 1.65 0.93
C LEU A 33 -3.46 1.90 -0.36
N LEU A 34 -4.72 1.48 -0.41
CA LEU A 34 -5.56 1.72 -1.59
C LEU A 34 -5.87 3.21 -1.77
N VAL A 35 -6.19 3.90 -0.69
CA VAL A 35 -6.41 5.35 -0.74
C VAL A 35 -5.14 6.07 -1.23
N ASN A 36 -3.99 5.64 -0.72
CA ASN A 36 -2.70 6.19 -1.14
C ASN A 36 -2.45 5.93 -2.63
N SER A 37 -2.77 4.73 -3.11
CA SER A 37 -2.63 4.38 -4.51
C SER A 37 -3.51 5.25 -5.41
N ILE A 38 -4.73 5.53 -4.98
CA ILE A 38 -5.63 6.41 -5.71
C ILE A 38 -5.08 7.84 -5.73
N LYS A 39 -4.58 8.30 -4.59
CA LYS A 39 -4.05 9.66 -4.45
C LYS A 39 -2.90 9.94 -5.43
N TYR A 40 -1.98 8.99 -5.56
CA TYR A 40 -0.82 9.15 -6.44
C TYR A 40 -1.00 8.50 -7.80
N GLY A 41 -2.15 7.91 -8.05
CA GLY A 41 -2.45 7.27 -9.31
C GLY A 41 -2.76 8.27 -10.42
N LEU A 42 -2.60 7.81 -11.64
CA LEU A 42 -2.99 8.57 -12.81
C LEU A 42 -4.46 8.33 -13.11
N GLU A 43 -5.12 9.30 -13.74
CA GLU A 43 -6.49 9.10 -14.20
C GLU A 43 -6.53 7.90 -15.14
N ARG A 44 -7.49 7.01 -14.94
CA ARG A 44 -7.64 5.75 -15.68
C ARG A 44 -6.46 4.79 -15.51
N GLY A 45 -5.72 4.98 -14.43
CA GLY A 45 -4.64 4.06 -14.10
C GLY A 45 -5.17 2.77 -13.49
N THR A 46 -4.24 1.92 -13.07
CA THR A 46 -4.57 0.65 -12.45
C THR A 46 -3.85 0.48 -11.12
N THR A 47 -4.51 -0.22 -10.22
CA THR A 47 -3.93 -0.68 -8.97
C THR A 47 -4.13 -2.18 -8.89
N GLU A 48 -3.05 -2.93 -8.76
CA GLU A 48 -3.07 -4.38 -8.73
C GLU A 48 -2.68 -4.89 -7.36
N ILE A 49 -3.44 -5.86 -6.88
CA ILE A 49 -3.15 -6.53 -5.61
C ILE A 49 -2.66 -7.94 -5.91
N SER A 50 -1.53 -8.32 -5.31
CA SER A 50 -1.00 -9.67 -5.44
C SER A 50 -0.61 -10.23 -4.07
N ILE A 51 -0.67 -11.54 -3.96
CA ILE A 51 -0.32 -12.28 -2.75
C ILE A 51 0.62 -13.41 -3.16
N GLU A 52 1.76 -13.50 -2.50
CA GLU A 52 2.74 -14.51 -2.80
C GLU A 52 3.19 -15.23 -1.53
N ASN A 53 3.31 -16.54 -1.60
CA ASN A 53 3.84 -17.33 -0.49
C ASN A 53 5.37 -17.15 -0.44
N LEU A 54 5.86 -16.91 0.76
CA LEU A 54 7.28 -16.84 1.03
C LEU A 54 7.70 -18.01 1.90
N ILE A 55 9.01 -18.18 2.07
CA ILE A 55 9.55 -19.19 2.98
C ILE A 55 9.18 -18.85 4.44
N LYS A 56 9.37 -19.84 5.33
CA LYS A 56 9.13 -19.66 6.78
C LYS A 56 7.69 -19.30 7.14
N ASN A 57 6.76 -19.84 6.36
CA ASN A 57 5.34 -19.68 6.64
C ASN A 57 4.88 -18.22 6.61
N LYS A 58 5.42 -17.46 5.68
CA LYS A 58 5.06 -16.05 5.48
C LYS A 58 4.38 -15.87 4.13
N VAL A 59 3.57 -14.83 4.03
CA VAL A 59 3.05 -14.35 2.77
C VAL A 59 3.43 -12.88 2.62
N ILE A 60 3.54 -12.42 1.39
CA ILE A 60 3.71 -11.01 1.10
C ILE A 60 2.53 -10.53 0.27
N VAL A 61 1.97 -9.40 0.67
CA VAL A 61 0.86 -8.75 -0.04
C VAL A 61 1.44 -7.50 -0.69
N ARG A 62 1.22 -7.35 -2.00
CA ARG A 62 1.70 -6.21 -2.76
C ARG A 62 0.54 -5.42 -3.31
N VAL A 63 0.64 -4.09 -3.20
CA VAL A 63 -0.29 -3.16 -3.81
C VAL A 63 0.53 -2.32 -4.78
N THR A 64 0.33 -2.55 -6.06
CA THR A 64 1.13 -1.96 -7.12
C THR A 64 0.27 -1.04 -7.97
N ASP A 65 0.69 0.20 -8.16
CA ASP A 65 0.00 1.12 -9.05
C ASP A 65 0.92 1.56 -10.19
N ASN A 66 0.31 2.02 -11.28
CA ASN A 66 1.03 2.59 -12.39
C ASN A 66 0.90 4.11 -12.41
N GLY A 67 0.93 4.71 -11.24
CA GLY A 67 0.80 6.14 -11.06
C GLY A 67 2.05 6.93 -11.40
N GLU A 68 2.12 8.12 -10.86
CA GLU A 68 3.22 9.05 -11.18
C GLU A 68 4.54 8.70 -10.49
N GLY A 69 4.50 7.79 -9.52
CA GLY A 69 5.70 7.41 -8.76
C GLY A 69 6.08 8.42 -7.70
N ILE A 70 7.08 8.07 -6.92
CA ILE A 70 7.55 8.88 -5.80
C ILE A 70 9.06 8.97 -5.88
N SER A 71 9.60 10.18 -5.75
CA SER A 71 11.05 10.37 -5.81
C SER A 71 11.74 9.79 -4.57
N LYS A 72 13.02 9.44 -4.72
CA LYS A 72 13.78 8.83 -3.64
C LYS A 72 13.84 9.69 -2.38
N GLU A 73 13.86 11.01 -2.54
CA GLU A 73 13.92 11.92 -1.39
C GLU A 73 12.67 11.82 -0.52
N HIS A 74 11.53 11.51 -1.12
CA HIS A 74 10.28 11.35 -0.39
C HIS A 74 10.13 9.95 0.19
N ILE A 75 10.67 8.93 -0.49
CA ILE A 75 10.54 7.55 -0.03
C ILE A 75 11.07 7.37 1.38
N SER A 76 12.20 7.96 1.69
CA SER A 76 12.80 7.83 3.01
C SER A 76 11.96 8.44 4.14
N ARG A 77 10.99 9.30 3.79
CA ARG A 77 10.16 10.00 4.76
C ARG A 77 8.68 9.66 4.69
N LEU A 78 8.29 8.77 3.78
CA LEU A 78 6.86 8.47 3.53
C LEU A 78 6.11 8.04 4.77
N PHE A 79 6.75 7.35 5.69
CA PHE A 79 6.11 6.81 6.88
C PHE A 79 6.19 7.73 8.09
N GLU A 80 6.77 8.92 7.93
CA GLU A 80 6.78 9.92 9.00
C GLU A 80 5.37 10.49 9.16
N ARG A 81 5.01 10.75 10.40
CA ARG A 81 3.71 11.37 10.70
C ARG A 81 3.62 12.74 10.06
N PHE A 82 2.48 13.03 9.44
CA PHE A 82 2.17 14.29 8.78
C PHE A 82 3.02 14.61 7.56
N TYR A 83 3.88 13.70 7.12
CA TYR A 83 4.65 13.93 5.90
C TYR A 83 3.76 13.79 4.68
N ARG A 84 3.89 14.74 3.75
CA ARG A 84 3.14 14.72 2.49
C ARG A 84 4.09 15.04 1.36
N VAL A 85 4.01 14.25 0.30
CA VAL A 85 4.82 14.48 -0.91
C VAL A 85 4.39 15.78 -1.57
N ASP A 86 3.09 16.01 -1.67
CA ASP A 86 2.54 17.24 -2.24
C ASP A 86 2.19 18.21 -1.13
N LYS A 87 3.04 19.19 -0.93
CA LYS A 87 2.87 20.19 0.12
C LYS A 87 2.05 21.38 -0.33
N SER A 88 1.74 21.50 -1.61
CA SER A 88 0.98 22.62 -2.13
C SER A 88 -0.51 22.51 -1.84
N GLY A 89 -0.91 21.48 -1.13
CA GLY A 89 -2.22 21.42 -0.56
C GLY A 89 -3.31 20.89 -1.43
N SER A 90 -3.07 19.80 -2.09
CA SER A 90 -4.20 19.10 -2.68
C SER A 90 -5.05 18.49 -1.59
N ARG A 91 -5.67 19.37 -0.83
CA ARG A 91 -6.54 18.97 0.27
C ARG A 91 -7.71 18.13 -0.21
N THR A 92 -8.06 18.30 -1.47
CA THR A 92 -9.15 17.56 -2.07
C THR A 92 -8.85 16.08 -2.23
N GLU A 93 -7.57 15.73 -2.32
CA GLU A 93 -7.16 14.33 -2.38
C GLU A 93 -6.72 13.83 -1.02
N GLY A 94 -6.85 14.70 -0.07
CA GLY A 94 -6.89 14.46 1.34
C GLY A 94 -5.84 13.61 1.95
N GLY A 95 -6.04 13.30 3.10
CA GLY A 95 -5.13 12.66 3.98
C GLY A 95 -4.44 13.65 4.86
N SER A 96 -4.37 13.30 6.09
CA SER A 96 -3.70 14.10 7.11
C SER A 96 -2.19 13.88 7.13
N GLY A 97 -1.66 13.00 6.27
CA GLY A 97 -0.29 12.56 6.35
C GLY A 97 -0.06 11.49 7.41
N LEU A 98 -1.14 10.92 7.92
CA LEU A 98 -1.06 9.88 8.95
C LEU A 98 -1.25 8.47 8.41
N GLY A 99 -1.84 8.33 7.21
CA GLY A 99 -2.21 7.01 6.69
C GLY A 99 -1.04 6.03 6.64
N LEU A 100 0.08 6.43 6.06
CA LEU A 100 1.23 5.54 5.92
C LEU A 100 1.94 5.30 7.25
N SER A 101 1.98 6.28 8.15
CA SER A 101 2.58 6.06 9.47
C SER A 101 1.76 5.07 10.28
N ILE A 102 0.44 5.11 10.14
CA ILE A 102 -0.45 4.14 10.78
C ILE A 102 -0.20 2.75 10.21
N VAL A 103 -0.09 2.62 8.90
CA VAL A 103 0.20 1.34 8.24
C VAL A 103 1.49 0.73 8.79
N LYS A 104 2.56 1.51 8.83
CA LYS A 104 3.84 1.03 9.33
C LYS A 104 3.73 0.59 10.79
N HIS A 105 3.06 1.39 11.61
CA HIS A 105 2.88 1.08 13.03
C HIS A 105 2.15 -0.26 13.22
N ILE A 106 1.08 -0.47 12.48
CA ILE A 106 0.30 -1.70 12.58
C ILE A 106 1.14 -2.90 12.16
N ILE A 107 1.85 -2.79 11.04
CA ILE A 107 2.67 -3.89 10.53
C ILE A 107 3.80 -4.23 11.51
N GLU A 108 4.46 -3.23 12.07
CA GLU A 108 5.52 -3.46 13.06
C GLU A 108 4.98 -4.05 14.34
N ALA A 109 3.75 -3.70 14.74
CA ALA A 109 3.10 -4.28 15.91
C ALA A 109 2.79 -5.78 15.70
N HIS A 110 2.70 -6.22 14.45
CA HIS A 110 2.55 -7.64 14.11
C HIS A 110 3.91 -8.34 13.95
N ASN A 111 5.01 -7.66 14.23
CA ASN A 111 6.39 -8.16 14.00
C ASN A 111 6.65 -8.47 12.54
N GLU A 112 6.04 -7.70 11.65
CA GLU A 112 6.20 -7.86 10.21
C GLU A 112 6.87 -6.63 9.61
N ARG A 113 7.08 -6.66 8.31
CA ARG A 113 7.82 -5.61 7.62
C ARG A 113 7.00 -5.02 6.49
N ILE A 114 7.21 -3.73 6.24
CA ILE A 114 6.64 -3.03 5.10
C ILE A 114 7.78 -2.57 4.19
N TYR A 115 7.54 -2.64 2.89
CA TYR A 115 8.51 -2.22 1.86
C TYR A 115 7.83 -1.27 0.89
N VAL A 116 8.60 -0.37 0.33
CA VAL A 116 8.13 0.50 -0.73
C VAL A 116 9.19 0.57 -1.83
N GLU A 117 8.74 0.42 -3.06
CA GLU A 117 9.56 0.63 -4.24
C GLU A 117 8.79 1.56 -5.16
N SER A 118 9.46 2.53 -5.75
CA SER A 118 8.80 3.47 -6.63
C SER A 118 9.78 4.02 -7.65
N GLU A 119 9.26 4.35 -8.83
CA GLU A 119 10.02 4.99 -9.89
C GLU A 119 9.14 6.04 -10.54
N ILE A 120 9.68 7.24 -10.67
CA ILE A 120 8.97 8.36 -11.29
C ILE A 120 8.51 7.97 -12.69
N SER A 121 7.28 8.26 -12.99
CA SER A 121 6.61 7.98 -14.27
C SER A 121 6.36 6.50 -14.55
N VAL A 122 6.63 5.63 -13.58
CA VAL A 122 6.34 4.19 -13.67
C VAL A 122 5.28 3.78 -12.68
N GLY A 123 5.43 4.15 -11.41
CA GLY A 123 4.48 3.82 -10.39
C GLY A 123 5.12 3.45 -9.07
N SER A 124 4.32 2.93 -8.18
CA SER A 124 4.75 2.59 -6.82
C SER A 124 4.23 1.22 -6.42
N GLU A 125 5.01 0.53 -5.60
CA GLU A 125 4.60 -0.74 -5.02
C GLU A 125 4.84 -0.68 -3.52
N PHE A 126 3.78 -0.88 -2.77
CA PHE A 126 3.83 -1.04 -1.32
C PHE A 126 3.56 -2.49 -1.00
N SER A 127 4.40 -3.09 -0.19
CA SER A 127 4.23 -4.50 0.16
C SER A 127 4.48 -4.71 1.64
N PHE A 128 3.81 -5.73 2.18
CA PHE A 128 3.99 -6.08 3.58
C PHE A 128 3.85 -7.59 3.76
N THR A 129 4.52 -8.08 4.80
CA THR A 129 4.51 -9.51 5.11
C THR A 129 3.52 -9.81 6.23
N LEU A 130 3.01 -11.02 6.23
CA LEU A 130 2.15 -11.54 7.30
C LEU A 130 2.50 -13.00 7.53
N GLU A 131 2.23 -13.47 8.75
CA GLU A 131 2.38 -14.87 9.08
C GLU A 131 1.18 -15.65 8.55
N LYS A 132 1.46 -16.72 7.83
CA LYS A 132 0.42 -17.58 7.29
C LYS A 132 -0.21 -18.40 8.42
N ALA A 133 -1.52 -18.46 8.46
CA ALA A 133 -2.23 -19.29 9.42
C ALA A 133 -2.07 -20.77 9.05
N LYS A 134 -2.00 -21.60 10.05
CA LYS A 134 -1.88 -23.04 9.86
C LYS A 134 -3.24 -23.68 9.58
#